data_2a18a613012bdd1590b4435b72211f5b
#
_entry.id   2a18a613012bdd1590b4435b72211f5b
#
_cell.length_a   1.000
_cell.length_b   1.000
_cell.length_c   1.000
_cell.angle_alpha   90.00
_cell.angle_beta   90.00
_cell.angle_gamma   90.00
#
_symmetry.space_group_name_H-M   'P 1'
#
loop_
_entity.id
_entity.type
_entity.pdbx_description
1 polymer ?
#
loop_
_entity_poly.entity_id
_entity_poly.type
_entity_poly.pdbx_seq_one_letter_code
_entity_poly.pdbx_strand_id
1 'polypeptide(L)' 'MTTEKIVELLNEWIDNDHDFSAESMNDFCNTYARNYDEYMGLWYTVCGCIEED' A
#
# COMPACT_ATOMS: atom_id res chain seq x y z
N MET A 1 1.69 -8.81 8.55
CA MET A 1 2.53 -8.48 7.38
C MET A 1 3.58 -7.46 7.83
N THR A 2 4.83 -7.65 7.45
CA THR A 2 5.91 -6.74 7.84
C THR A 2 5.96 -5.54 6.91
N THR A 3 6.60 -4.46 7.37
CA THR A 3 6.77 -3.26 6.55
C THR A 3 7.54 -3.58 5.26
N GLU A 4 8.58 -4.41 5.35
CA GLU A 4 9.35 -4.83 4.18
C GLU A 4 8.48 -5.53 3.15
N LYS A 5 7.59 -6.39 3.60
CA LYS A 5 6.69 -7.11 2.72
C LYS A 5 5.70 -6.17 2.04
N ILE A 6 5.19 -5.20 2.79
CA ILE A 6 4.27 -4.20 2.25
C ILE A 6 4.96 -3.37 1.17
N VAL A 7 6.19 -2.93 1.41
CA VAL A 7 6.95 -2.16 0.43
C VAL A 7 7.20 -2.98 -0.84
N GLU A 8 7.53 -4.25 -0.68
CA GLU A 8 7.74 -5.15 -1.79
C GLU A 8 6.50 -5.29 -2.66
N LEU A 9 5.35 -5.51 -2.02
CA LEU A 9 4.06 -5.61 -2.71
C LEU A 9 3.70 -4.30 -3.40
N LEU A 10 3.98 -3.18 -2.74
CA LEU A 10 3.70 -1.87 -3.30
C LEU A 10 4.53 -1.61 -4.55
N ASN A 11 5.82 -1.98 -4.53
CA ASN A 11 6.68 -1.84 -5.71
C ASN A 11 6.15 -2.65 -6.89
N GLU A 12 5.69 -3.87 -6.65
CA GLU A 12 5.08 -4.69 -7.69
C GLU A 12 3.80 -4.07 -8.22
N TRP A 13 3.01 -3.50 -7.32
CA TRP A 13 1.76 -2.83 -7.68
C TRP A 13 2.01 -1.68 -8.64
N ILE A 14 3.01 -0.85 -8.35
CA ILE A 14 3.37 0.28 -9.19
C ILE A 14 3.93 -0.20 -10.54
N ASP A 15 4.73 -1.27 -10.54
CA ASP A 15 5.31 -1.84 -11.77
C ASP A 15 4.24 -2.38 -12.72
N ASN A 16 3.05 -2.69 -12.23
CA ASN A 16 1.94 -3.19 -13.04
C ASN A 16 1.02 -2.08 -13.55
N ASP A 17 1.61 -0.93 -13.87
CA ASP A 17 0.92 0.23 -14.45
C ASP A 17 -0.04 0.93 -13.49
N HIS A 18 0.19 0.78 -12.20
CA HIS A 18 -0.54 1.55 -11.20
C HIS A 18 0.30 2.74 -10.78
N ASP A 19 -0.30 3.71 -10.11
CA ASP A 19 0.40 4.90 -9.66
C ASP A 19 0.19 5.12 -8.15
N PHE A 20 0.72 6.23 -7.65
CA PHE A 20 0.59 6.59 -6.23
C PHE A 20 -0.63 7.47 -5.93
N SER A 21 -1.62 7.50 -6.80
CA SER A 21 -2.83 8.26 -6.52
C SER A 21 -3.59 7.67 -5.33
N ALA A 22 -4.40 8.49 -4.67
CA ALA A 22 -5.19 8.04 -3.53
C ALA A 22 -6.09 6.86 -3.91
N GLU A 23 -6.65 6.90 -5.11
CA GLU A 23 -7.51 5.83 -5.60
C GLU A 23 -6.76 4.52 -5.75
N SER A 24 -5.56 4.57 -6.35
CA SER A 24 -4.73 3.39 -6.54
C SER A 24 -4.28 2.81 -5.20
N MET A 25 -3.89 3.66 -4.25
CA MET A 25 -3.46 3.21 -2.93
C MET A 25 -4.62 2.59 -2.15
N ASN A 26 -5.81 3.15 -2.30
CA ASN A 26 -7.01 2.57 -1.70
C ASN A 26 -7.26 1.16 -2.25
N ASP A 27 -7.16 0.98 -3.55
CA ASP A 27 -7.31 -0.34 -4.18
C ASP A 27 -6.25 -1.31 -3.69
N PHE A 28 -5.01 -0.85 -3.56
CA PHE A 28 -3.92 -1.68 -3.05
C PHE A 28 -4.23 -2.18 -1.64
N CYS A 29 -4.64 -1.27 -0.76
CA CYS A 29 -4.96 -1.64 0.61
C CYS A 29 -6.14 -2.61 0.67
N ASN A 30 -7.17 -2.37 -0.11
CA ASN A 30 -8.34 -3.27 -0.16
C ASN A 30 -7.98 -4.65 -0.70
N THR A 31 -7.05 -4.72 -1.64
CA THR A 31 -6.64 -5.98 -2.25
C THR A 31 -5.92 -6.88 -1.26
N TYR A 32 -5.09 -6.32 -0.41
CA TYR A 32 -4.24 -7.10 0.49
C TYR A 32 -4.73 -7.16 1.93
N ALA A 33 -5.63 -6.26 2.33
CA ALA A 33 -6.16 -6.25 3.69
C ALA A 33 -7.26 -7.30 3.84
N ARG A 34 -7.24 -8.04 4.95
CA ARG A 34 -8.26 -9.04 5.28
C ARG A 34 -9.36 -8.45 6.14
N ASN A 35 -9.05 -7.36 6.83
CA ASN A 35 -9.99 -6.71 7.72
C ASN A 35 -9.61 -5.23 7.85
N TYR A 36 -10.39 -4.49 8.61
CA TYR A 36 -10.21 -3.06 8.76
C TYR A 36 -8.87 -2.71 9.42
N ASP A 37 -8.46 -3.47 10.42
CA ASP A 37 -7.19 -3.24 11.10
C ASP A 37 -6.00 -3.36 10.14
N GLU A 38 -6.02 -4.40 9.30
CA GLU A 38 -4.98 -4.58 8.29
C GLU A 38 -5.02 -3.47 7.24
N TYR A 39 -6.21 -3.06 6.84
CA TYR A 39 -6.38 -1.96 5.90
C TYR A 39 -5.72 -0.67 6.42
N MET A 40 -5.99 -0.33 7.67
CA MET A 40 -5.40 0.86 8.27
C MET A 40 -3.89 0.76 8.38
N GLY A 41 -3.38 -0.41 8.76
CA GLY A 41 -1.94 -0.65 8.84
C GLY A 41 -1.26 -0.47 7.49
N LEU A 42 -1.83 -1.04 6.43
CA LEU A 42 -1.33 -0.88 5.07
C LEU A 42 -1.37 0.58 4.63
N TRP A 43 -2.47 1.24 4.91
CA TRP A 43 -2.66 2.65 4.54
C TRP A 43 -1.61 3.54 5.19
N TYR A 44 -1.35 3.34 6.49
CA TYR A 44 -0.31 4.10 7.20
C TYR A 44 1.07 3.86 6.61
N THR A 45 1.39 2.62 6.29
CA THR A 45 2.68 2.28 5.70
C THR A 45 2.84 2.93 4.32
N VAL A 46 1.79 2.87 3.51
CA VAL A 46 1.80 3.46 2.17
C VAL A 46 1.96 4.98 2.25
N CYS A 47 1.23 5.62 3.17
CA CYS A 47 1.33 7.07 3.36
C CYS A 47 2.73 7.46 3.82
N GLY A 48 3.34 6.67 4.70
CA GLY A 48 4.72 6.89 5.14
C GLY A 48 5.70 6.83 3.98
N CYS A 49 5.53 5.89 3.07
CA CYS A 49 6.38 5.77 1.88
C CYS A 49 6.25 6.98 0.96
N ILE A 50 5.04 7.51 0.82
CA ILE A 50 4.79 8.67 -0.03
C ILE A 50 5.39 9.94 0.58
N GLU A 51 5.32 10.08 1.89
CA GLU A 51 5.76 11.29 2.59
C GLU A 51 7.27 11.35 2.83
N GLU A 52 7.97 10.26 2.68
CA GLU A 52 9.41 10.18 2.98
C GLU A 52 10.31 10.77 1.91
N ASP A 53 9.77 11.35 0.92
CA ASP A 53 10.58 12.10 -0.03
C ASP A 53 10.85 13.50 0.47
#